data_3d23e8ce9dfb351d305e11cda54cfe08
#
_entry.id   3d23e8ce9dfb351d305e11cda54cfe08
#
_cell.length_a   1.000
_cell.length_b   1.000
_cell.length_c   1.000
_cell.angle_alpha   90.00
_cell.angle_beta   90.00
_cell.angle_gamma   90.00
#
_symmetry.space_group_name_H-M   'P 1'
#
loop_
_entity.id
_entity.type
_entity.pdbx_description
1 polymer ?
#
loop_
_entity_poly.entity_id
_entity_poly.type
_entity_poly.pdbx_seq_one_letter_code
_entity_poly.pdbx_strand_id
1 'polypeptide(L)'
;MIRALKALPAATLALALSGVGVLAAQPATAADEPTQPTVTLDQPAAPKASAEELRERVTKAAKDQASQTTDESTESDEGSADAPTRSSYIIGGSETTISSAPWMVQLAYYDPATEEGYFCGGTLVAPNKVLTAAHCTVGLDWVANGAVLAGATGLYDDTTGTVAGVLRKWEHPKYDDDTIRNDVAVLTLDRPLDQKWLPLAASNDSALYTAGTKGTVYGWGVTSSGGELAANLKKATLPLVKDATCDSAMKSILGTDYFAEGSMVCAGTPASGGNDGTTSTCNGDSGGPLVVGGKVVGIVSWGVSGCVAKGAYPVFTKVSSYTWAAQPRIDDTDLTYDGRADLLARTPSGGLFLQASKGTSLATRDYQGNGWQNASWGMQADLDRDFYQDLIIRDKNDGKLYRSYMSHSTWEWTWMQISSVWGGYKSYAIPGDMTGDARPDLLALDSSGSVYLYPGKGNGQFNSKIKVVSGAWKGAKLLGRGDLSGDGKPDLLVRASDATLYLYRGTGKASSPWSPRIKARTGWKFTSYVTNGDVTGDAIADVMTRDSGGTLWLYPGTNKASTSLFGSRIKLGTGYNQYNALF
;
A
#
# COMPACT_ATOMS: atom_id res chain seq x y z
N MET A 1 -53.92 23.04 -23.61
CA MET A 1 -54.95 22.28 -24.38
C MET A 1 -54.61 20.81 -24.15
N ILE A 2 -55.08 20.14 -23.15
CA ILE A 2 -56.31 19.37 -22.90
C ILE A 2 -56.69 18.46 -24.07
N ARG A 3 -56.57 17.14 -23.80
CA ARG A 3 -57.45 15.99 -23.99
C ARG A 3 -56.66 14.69 -23.80
N ALA A 4 -56.75 13.90 -22.79
CA ALA A 4 -57.84 13.22 -22.06
C ALA A 4 -58.52 12.06 -22.85
N LEU A 5 -58.32 10.86 -22.29
CA LEU A 5 -59.22 9.70 -22.12
C LEU A 5 -59.73 8.90 -23.34
N LYS A 6 -59.57 7.57 -23.27
CA LYS A 6 -60.72 6.67 -22.89
C LYS A 6 -60.25 5.21 -22.77
N ALA A 7 -60.76 4.55 -21.74
CA ALA A 7 -60.65 3.13 -21.45
C ALA A 7 -61.91 2.35 -21.95
N LEU A 8 -61.72 0.99 -21.99
CA LEU A 8 -62.70 -0.12 -21.90
C LEU A 8 -63.29 -0.66 -23.20
N PRO A 9 -63.81 -1.90 -23.22
CA PRO A 9 -63.96 -2.93 -22.18
C PRO A 9 -63.57 -4.37 -22.57
N ALA A 10 -63.64 -5.27 -21.57
CA ALA A 10 -63.51 -6.71 -21.64
C ALA A 10 -64.62 -7.41 -22.49
N ALA A 11 -64.21 -8.55 -23.09
CA ALA A 11 -65.18 -9.55 -23.55
C ALA A 11 -64.72 -10.94 -23.12
N THR A 12 -65.51 -11.53 -22.23
CA THR A 12 -65.48 -12.96 -21.85
C THR A 12 -65.95 -13.81 -23.00
N LEU A 13 -65.21 -14.86 -23.34
CA LEU A 13 -65.79 -15.99 -24.10
C LEU A 13 -65.31 -17.29 -23.46
N ALA A 14 -66.28 -18.02 -22.91
CA ALA A 14 -66.15 -19.40 -22.46
C ALA A 14 -66.30 -20.36 -23.62
N LEU A 15 -65.47 -21.34 -23.80
CA LEU A 15 -65.79 -22.55 -24.58
C LEU A 15 -64.94 -23.75 -24.08
N ALA A 16 -65.67 -24.67 -23.60
CA ALA A 16 -65.64 -26.15 -23.54
C ALA A 16 -64.36 -26.95 -23.58
N LEU A 17 -64.29 -27.85 -22.61
CA LEU A 17 -63.36 -28.96 -22.40
C LEU A 17 -63.24 -29.87 -23.62
N SER A 18 -61.99 -30.23 -23.93
CA SER A 18 -61.59 -31.56 -24.41
C SER A 18 -60.27 -31.94 -23.74
N GLY A 19 -60.30 -33.05 -23.00
CA GLY A 19 -59.19 -33.52 -22.18
C GLY A 19 -58.04 -34.02 -23.03
N VAL A 20 -56.88 -33.47 -22.80
CA VAL A 20 -55.58 -34.05 -23.11
C VAL A 20 -54.77 -33.96 -21.83
N GLY A 21 -54.30 -35.11 -21.33
CA GLY A 21 -53.53 -35.19 -20.12
C GLY A 21 -52.25 -34.35 -20.23
N VAL A 22 -52.25 -33.26 -19.47
CA VAL A 22 -51.02 -32.48 -19.22
C VAL A 22 -50.26 -33.22 -18.14
N LEU A 23 -49.18 -33.89 -18.53
CA LEU A 23 -48.11 -34.22 -17.60
C LEU A 23 -47.63 -32.89 -16.98
N ALA A 24 -47.99 -32.69 -15.73
CA ALA A 24 -47.47 -31.59 -14.96
C ALA A 24 -45.94 -31.72 -14.92
N ALA A 25 -45.25 -30.87 -15.70
CA ALA A 25 -43.83 -30.63 -15.48
C ALA A 25 -43.72 -30.09 -14.05
N GLN A 26 -43.10 -30.88 -13.18
CA GLN A 26 -42.67 -30.36 -11.89
C GLN A 26 -41.80 -29.12 -12.14
N PRO A 27 -42.01 -28.02 -11.41
CA PRO A 27 -41.08 -26.92 -11.46
C PRO A 27 -39.70 -27.49 -11.14
N ALA A 28 -38.72 -27.26 -12.06
CA ALA A 28 -37.33 -27.53 -11.75
C ALA A 28 -37.08 -26.83 -10.42
N THR A 29 -36.73 -27.62 -9.40
CA THR A 29 -36.22 -27.09 -8.15
C THR A 29 -35.13 -26.13 -8.55
N ALA A 30 -35.26 -24.86 -8.20
CA ALA A 30 -34.23 -23.87 -8.34
C ALA A 30 -32.97 -24.53 -7.77
N ALA A 31 -31.94 -24.69 -8.61
CA ALA A 31 -30.66 -25.13 -8.11
C ALA A 31 -30.34 -24.19 -6.95
N ASP A 32 -30.13 -24.75 -5.76
CA ASP A 32 -29.75 -23.98 -4.58
C ASP A 32 -28.66 -22.98 -5.02
N GLU A 33 -28.96 -21.69 -4.97
CA GLU A 33 -27.92 -20.68 -5.07
C GLU A 33 -26.87 -21.07 -4.02
N PRO A 34 -25.58 -21.12 -4.37
CA PRO A 34 -24.57 -21.50 -3.41
C PRO A 34 -24.72 -20.55 -2.23
N THR A 35 -25.08 -21.13 -1.06
CA THR A 35 -25.19 -20.37 0.18
C THR A 35 -23.85 -19.65 0.38
N GLN A 36 -23.88 -18.33 0.26
CA GLN A 36 -22.68 -17.49 0.41
C GLN A 36 -22.14 -17.68 1.83
N PRO A 37 -20.86 -17.95 1.99
CA PRO A 37 -20.27 -18.06 3.33
C PRO A 37 -20.40 -16.70 4.04
N THR A 38 -20.84 -16.70 5.28
CA THR A 38 -20.80 -15.51 6.13
C THR A 38 -19.40 -15.39 6.73
N VAL A 39 -18.63 -14.42 6.27
CA VAL A 39 -17.34 -14.06 6.88
C VAL A 39 -17.59 -12.93 7.87
N THR A 40 -17.40 -13.19 9.13
CA THR A 40 -17.27 -12.15 10.16
C THR A 40 -15.78 -12.03 10.46
N LEU A 41 -15.14 -10.98 9.94
CA LEU A 41 -13.77 -10.66 10.33
C LEU A 41 -13.81 -9.89 11.64
N ASP A 42 -12.95 -10.25 12.56
CA ASP A 42 -12.83 -9.55 13.84
C ASP A 42 -12.38 -8.10 13.65
N GLN A 43 -12.78 -7.26 14.61
CA GLN A 43 -12.33 -5.86 14.67
C GLN A 43 -10.81 -5.80 14.75
N PRO A 44 -10.19 -4.73 14.23
CA PRO A 44 -8.75 -4.52 14.36
C PRO A 44 -8.27 -4.69 15.80
N ALA A 45 -7.04 -5.16 15.98
CA ALA A 45 -6.41 -5.21 17.28
C ALA A 45 -6.50 -3.83 17.96
N ALA A 46 -6.75 -3.83 19.28
CA ALA A 46 -6.83 -2.58 20.05
C ALA A 46 -5.56 -1.75 19.86
N PRO A 47 -5.68 -0.42 19.68
CA PRO A 47 -4.52 0.45 19.56
C PRO A 47 -3.58 0.29 20.74
N LYS A 48 -2.26 0.36 20.48
CA LYS A 48 -1.24 0.22 21.53
C LYS A 48 -1.20 1.43 22.46
N ALA A 49 -1.44 2.63 21.92
CA ALA A 49 -1.51 3.88 22.68
C ALA A 49 -2.93 4.43 22.71
N SER A 50 -3.34 5.01 23.83
CA SER A 50 -4.62 5.71 23.92
C SER A 50 -4.62 7.00 23.09
N ALA A 51 -5.82 7.47 22.72
CA ALA A 51 -5.92 8.74 22.01
C ALA A 51 -5.41 9.93 22.86
N GLU A 52 -5.57 9.86 24.17
CA GLU A 52 -5.07 10.89 25.11
C GLU A 52 -3.53 10.90 25.12
N GLU A 53 -2.89 9.74 25.25
CA GLU A 53 -1.44 9.60 25.18
C GLU A 53 -0.87 10.11 23.84
N LEU A 54 -1.52 9.79 22.73
CA LEU A 54 -1.09 10.26 21.40
C LEU A 54 -1.24 11.78 21.27
N ARG A 55 -2.30 12.38 21.81
CA ARG A 55 -2.47 13.84 21.86
C ARG A 55 -1.41 14.52 22.74
N GLU A 56 -1.05 13.88 23.85
CA GLU A 56 0.05 14.37 24.69
C GLU A 56 1.38 14.39 23.92
N ARG A 57 1.69 13.35 23.13
CA ARG A 57 2.88 13.31 22.26
C ARG A 57 2.87 14.46 21.24
N VAL A 58 1.74 14.70 20.58
CA VAL A 58 1.56 15.83 19.64
C VAL A 58 1.80 17.16 20.34
N THR A 59 1.22 17.35 21.53
CA THR A 59 1.37 18.60 22.31
C THR A 59 2.81 18.83 22.75
N LYS A 60 3.53 17.77 23.16
CA LYS A 60 4.94 17.86 23.57
C LYS A 60 5.84 18.19 22.38
N ALA A 61 5.66 17.52 21.25
CA ALA A 61 6.39 17.82 20.02
C ALA A 61 6.17 19.28 19.58
N ALA A 62 4.93 19.79 19.70
CA ALA A 62 4.61 21.18 19.39
C ALA A 62 5.35 22.19 20.29
N LYS A 63 5.43 21.90 21.58
CA LYS A 63 6.11 22.80 22.55
C LYS A 63 7.62 22.85 22.31
N ASP A 64 8.24 21.71 22.05
CA ASP A 64 9.68 21.65 21.80
C ASP A 64 10.03 22.38 20.51
N GLN A 65 9.28 22.15 19.42
CA GLN A 65 9.47 22.86 18.16
C GLN A 65 9.37 24.38 18.33
N ALA A 66 8.45 24.87 19.17
CA ALA A 66 8.33 26.29 19.45
C ALA A 66 9.53 26.84 20.26
N SER A 67 10.17 26.02 21.11
CA SER A 67 11.35 26.44 21.87
C SER A 67 12.61 26.52 21.01
N GLN A 68 12.79 25.59 20.06
CA GLN A 68 13.93 25.57 19.15
C GLN A 68 13.95 26.79 18.21
N THR A 69 12.78 27.29 17.78
CA THR A 69 12.68 28.50 16.93
C THR A 69 13.06 29.78 17.65
N THR A 70 12.96 29.84 19.00
CA THR A 70 13.32 31.02 19.79
C THR A 70 14.82 31.11 20.08
N ASP A 71 15.55 29.98 20.11
CA ASP A 71 17.00 29.98 20.38
C ASP A 71 17.84 30.34 19.13
N GLU A 72 17.39 29.98 17.94
CA GLU A 72 18.10 30.35 16.68
C GLU A 72 17.92 31.85 16.33
N SER A 73 16.96 32.56 16.91
CA SER A 73 16.69 33.96 16.58
C SER A 73 17.58 34.96 17.36
N THR A 74 18.44 34.48 18.27
CA THR A 74 19.32 35.38 19.10
C THR A 74 20.69 35.62 18.52
N GLU A 75 21.08 35.00 17.39
CA GLU A 75 22.34 35.28 16.68
C GLU A 75 22.09 35.73 15.23
N SER A 76 21.61 36.95 15.01
CA SER A 76 21.91 37.71 13.78
C SER A 76 21.45 39.15 13.82
N ASP A 77 22.44 40.03 13.81
CA ASP A 77 22.58 41.33 13.16
C ASP A 77 21.48 42.38 13.31
N GLU A 78 21.86 43.43 14.01
CA GLU A 78 21.21 44.75 13.98
C GLU A 78 21.29 45.36 12.58
N GLY A 79 20.16 45.50 11.91
CA GLY A 79 20.11 46.16 10.60
C GLY A 79 18.71 46.46 10.08
N SER A 80 18.17 47.61 10.53
CA SER A 80 17.19 48.43 9.79
C SER A 80 15.75 47.96 9.70
N ALA A 81 14.90 48.73 10.38
CA ALA A 81 13.45 48.76 10.24
C ALA A 81 13.03 49.13 8.80
N ASP A 82 12.22 48.28 8.20
CA ASP A 82 10.97 48.66 7.52
C ASP A 82 10.23 47.34 7.18
N ALA A 83 9.19 47.08 7.94
CA ALA A 83 8.36 45.92 7.77
C ALA A 83 7.26 46.16 6.74
N PRO A 84 7.19 45.39 5.65
CA PRO A 84 5.92 45.11 5.05
C PRO A 84 5.39 43.78 5.63
N THR A 85 4.32 43.86 6.37
CA THR A 85 3.43 42.76 6.73
C THR A 85 3.02 41.97 5.49
N ARG A 86 3.68 40.84 5.20
CA ARG A 86 3.20 39.85 4.25
C ARG A 86 3.62 38.47 4.68
N SER A 87 2.63 37.69 5.09
CA SER A 87 2.68 36.27 5.32
C SER A 87 3.06 35.51 4.05
N SER A 88 4.25 34.98 3.98
CA SER A 88 4.70 34.03 2.95
C SER A 88 4.66 32.62 3.53
N TYR A 89 4.23 31.62 2.73
CA TYR A 89 3.80 30.32 3.27
C TYR A 89 4.16 29.21 2.28
N ILE A 90 4.69 28.04 2.69
CA ILE A 90 5.64 27.31 1.85
C ILE A 90 6.32 28.43 1.11
N ILE A 91 7.50 28.79 1.26
CA ILE A 91 8.02 30.07 0.75
C ILE A 91 7.36 30.43 -0.58
N GLY A 92 6.59 31.53 -0.64
CA GLY A 92 5.81 31.91 -1.83
C GLY A 92 4.51 31.11 -2.12
N GLY A 93 4.04 30.27 -1.19
CA GLY A 93 2.79 29.50 -1.31
C GLY A 93 1.54 30.25 -0.85
N SER A 94 0.44 29.55 -0.68
CA SER A 94 -0.86 30.06 -0.19
C SER A 94 -1.48 29.10 0.80
N GLU A 95 -2.34 29.65 1.69
CA GLU A 95 -3.14 28.82 2.59
C GLU A 95 -4.09 27.89 1.83
N THR A 96 -4.34 26.75 2.45
CA THR A 96 -5.35 25.79 2.01
C THR A 96 -5.95 25.09 3.22
N THR A 97 -6.96 24.27 3.00
CA THR A 97 -7.61 23.52 4.08
C THR A 97 -7.39 22.02 3.92
N ILE A 98 -7.47 21.31 5.02
CA ILE A 98 -7.35 19.85 5.01
C ILE A 98 -8.46 19.20 4.16
N SER A 99 -9.64 19.82 4.03
CA SER A 99 -10.70 19.32 3.12
C SER A 99 -10.29 19.32 1.65
N SER A 100 -9.35 20.18 1.25
CA SER A 100 -8.78 20.22 -0.10
C SER A 100 -7.65 19.21 -0.31
N ALA A 101 -7.02 18.75 0.76
CA ALA A 101 -5.93 17.78 0.76
C ALA A 101 -6.09 16.78 1.92
N PRO A 102 -7.18 16.01 1.96
CA PRO A 102 -7.54 15.17 3.11
C PRO A 102 -6.56 14.02 3.39
N TRP A 103 -5.66 13.73 2.46
CA TRP A 103 -4.57 12.75 2.60
C TRP A 103 -3.36 13.26 3.37
N MET A 104 -3.30 14.57 3.68
CA MET A 104 -2.18 15.15 4.43
C MET A 104 -2.25 14.72 5.88
N VAL A 105 -1.09 14.32 6.41
CA VAL A 105 -0.91 14.04 7.83
C VAL A 105 0.31 14.76 8.38
N GLN A 106 0.25 15.05 9.66
CA GLN A 106 1.33 15.59 10.46
C GLN A 106 1.97 14.44 11.23
N LEU A 107 3.27 14.32 11.14
CA LEU A 107 4.08 13.35 11.86
C LEU A 107 4.73 14.07 13.04
N ALA A 108 4.25 13.80 14.25
CA ALA A 108 4.76 14.37 15.48
C ALA A 108 5.54 13.30 16.25
N TYR A 109 6.78 13.57 16.54
CA TYR A 109 7.64 12.72 17.36
C TYR A 109 8.11 13.49 18.59
N TYR A 110 8.12 12.84 19.74
CA TYR A 110 8.66 13.40 20.97
C TYR A 110 9.33 12.30 21.80
N ASP A 111 10.64 12.44 22.02
CA ASP A 111 11.39 11.53 22.87
C ASP A 111 11.41 12.05 24.31
N PRO A 112 10.72 11.39 25.26
CA PRO A 112 10.70 11.83 26.65
C PRO A 112 12.04 11.66 27.38
N ALA A 113 13.00 10.91 26.82
CA ALA A 113 14.31 10.71 27.42
C ALA A 113 15.30 11.83 27.09
N THR A 114 15.21 12.41 25.89
CA THR A 114 16.03 13.54 25.44
C THR A 114 15.28 14.87 25.49
N GLU A 115 13.95 14.83 25.65
CA GLU A 115 13.05 15.97 25.57
C GLU A 115 13.05 16.64 24.17
N GLU A 116 13.46 15.89 23.12
CA GLU A 116 13.54 16.37 21.74
C GLU A 116 12.29 16.03 20.95
N GLY A 117 11.78 17.01 20.20
CA GLY A 117 10.66 16.86 19.28
C GLY A 117 11.06 17.02 17.82
N TYR A 118 10.39 16.28 16.94
CA TYR A 118 10.55 16.38 15.49
C TYR A 118 9.19 16.50 14.81
N PHE A 119 9.19 17.22 13.71
CA PHE A 119 8.02 17.38 12.87
C PHE A 119 8.34 17.07 11.40
N CYS A 120 7.49 16.27 10.78
CA CYS A 120 7.47 16.04 9.36
C CYS A 120 6.04 16.01 8.83
N GLY A 121 5.89 16.16 7.52
CA GLY A 121 4.68 15.84 6.81
C GLY A 121 4.64 14.37 6.38
N GLY A 122 3.45 13.93 5.96
CA GLY A 122 3.24 12.61 5.37
C GLY A 122 2.01 12.59 4.50
N THR A 123 1.84 11.49 3.77
CA THR A 123 0.70 11.26 2.88
C THR A 123 0.05 9.94 3.20
N LEU A 124 -1.25 9.93 3.48
CA LEU A 124 -2.03 8.69 3.50
C LEU A 124 -2.04 8.08 2.10
N VAL A 125 -1.59 6.83 2.01
CA VAL A 125 -1.56 6.03 0.77
C VAL A 125 -2.41 4.76 0.87
N ALA A 126 -2.90 4.48 2.06
CA ALA A 126 -3.98 3.56 2.41
C ALA A 126 -4.53 4.01 3.79
N PRO A 127 -5.69 3.51 4.26
CA PRO A 127 -6.26 3.97 5.54
C PRO A 127 -5.34 3.86 6.75
N ASN A 128 -4.42 2.90 6.78
CA ASN A 128 -3.44 2.74 7.86
C ASN A 128 -1.98 2.84 7.39
N LYS A 129 -1.73 3.42 6.21
CA LYS A 129 -0.37 3.55 5.66
C LYS A 129 -0.06 5.01 5.33
N VAL A 130 1.05 5.48 5.84
CA VAL A 130 1.58 6.81 5.56
C VAL A 130 2.90 6.68 4.82
N LEU A 131 2.98 7.31 3.64
CA LEU A 131 4.22 7.52 2.91
C LEU A 131 4.89 8.80 3.42
N THR A 132 6.18 8.73 3.71
CA THR A 132 6.99 9.87 4.16
C THR A 132 8.45 9.70 3.72
N ALA A 133 9.32 10.62 4.10
CA ALA A 133 10.76 10.54 3.88
C ALA A 133 11.44 9.62 4.92
N ALA A 134 12.52 8.92 4.55
CA ALA A 134 13.26 8.08 5.47
C ALA A 134 13.99 8.92 6.53
N HIS A 135 14.51 10.11 6.17
CA HIS A 135 15.16 11.00 7.12
C HIS A 135 14.23 11.46 8.25
N CYS A 136 12.90 11.41 8.04
CA CYS A 136 11.91 11.68 9.10
C CYS A 136 11.79 10.55 10.12
N THR A 137 12.34 9.35 9.83
CA THR A 137 12.05 8.16 10.64
C THR A 137 13.28 7.43 11.12
N VAL A 138 14.41 7.56 10.44
CA VAL A 138 15.64 6.83 10.73
C VAL A 138 16.20 7.23 12.10
N GLY A 139 16.66 6.23 12.86
CA GLY A 139 17.20 6.45 14.19
C GLY A 139 16.17 6.73 15.30
N LEU A 140 14.90 6.94 14.97
CA LEU A 140 13.83 7.30 15.91
C LEU A 140 12.91 6.10 16.22
N ASP A 141 12.48 5.94 17.47
CA ASP A 141 11.49 4.91 17.85
C ASP A 141 10.05 5.44 17.69
N TRP A 142 9.60 5.48 16.44
CA TRP A 142 8.25 5.90 16.09
C TRP A 142 7.14 5.07 16.73
N VAL A 143 7.41 3.81 17.06
CA VAL A 143 6.42 2.94 17.72
C VAL A 143 6.18 3.38 19.17
N ALA A 144 7.25 3.73 19.87
CA ALA A 144 7.16 4.18 21.26
C ALA A 144 6.72 5.66 21.36
N ASN A 145 7.27 6.53 20.53
CA ASN A 145 7.26 7.98 20.76
C ASN A 145 6.54 8.78 19.66
N GLY A 146 6.16 8.15 18.53
CA GLY A 146 5.49 8.81 17.42
C GLY A 146 3.98 8.96 17.60
N ALA A 147 3.43 9.99 16.97
CA ALA A 147 2.00 10.18 16.76
C ALA A 147 1.74 10.74 15.36
N VAL A 148 0.65 10.30 14.74
CA VAL A 148 0.20 10.78 13.43
C VAL A 148 -1.11 11.52 13.63
N LEU A 149 -1.17 12.78 13.19
CA LEU A 149 -2.37 13.61 13.25
C LEU A 149 -2.90 13.83 11.83
N ALA A 150 -4.14 13.41 11.60
CA ALA A 150 -4.84 13.55 10.33
C ALA A 150 -6.12 14.38 10.47
N GLY A 151 -6.58 15.01 9.38
CA GLY A 151 -7.84 15.74 9.37
C GLY A 151 -7.81 17.14 10.00
N ALA A 152 -6.64 17.63 10.44
CA ALA A 152 -6.45 18.97 10.99
C ALA A 152 -5.88 19.95 9.95
N THR A 153 -6.44 21.15 9.85
CA THR A 153 -5.86 22.23 9.02
C THR A 153 -4.76 22.96 9.78
N GLY A 154 -4.97 23.17 11.08
CA GLY A 154 -3.99 23.78 11.97
C GLY A 154 -2.83 22.84 12.29
N LEU A 155 -1.64 23.41 12.46
CA LEU A 155 -0.48 22.68 12.94
C LEU A 155 -0.74 22.25 14.39
N TYR A 156 -0.53 20.95 14.67
CA TYR A 156 -0.77 20.35 15.99
C TYR A 156 -2.20 20.54 16.56
N ASP A 157 -3.18 20.85 15.70
CA ASP A 157 -4.57 20.96 16.14
C ASP A 157 -5.19 19.57 16.36
N ASP A 158 -4.92 19.00 17.50
CA ASP A 158 -5.44 17.70 17.94
C ASP A 158 -6.91 17.74 18.39
N THR A 159 -7.50 18.95 18.46
CA THR A 159 -8.91 19.13 18.84
C THR A 159 -9.86 18.82 17.68
N THR A 160 -9.46 19.13 16.46
CA THR A 160 -10.23 18.84 15.22
C THR A 160 -9.71 17.61 14.49
N GLY A 161 -8.47 17.20 14.74
CA GLY A 161 -7.83 16.08 14.07
C GLY A 161 -8.07 14.72 14.73
N THR A 162 -7.78 13.67 13.99
CA THR A 162 -7.75 12.28 14.46
C THR A 162 -6.31 11.86 14.67
N VAL A 163 -5.99 11.29 15.83
CA VAL A 163 -4.65 10.79 16.16
C VAL A 163 -4.56 9.27 16.00
N ALA A 164 -3.44 8.81 15.49
CA ALA A 164 -3.09 7.39 15.41
C ALA A 164 -1.64 7.16 15.88
N GLY A 165 -1.38 6.01 16.46
CA GLY A 165 -0.03 5.56 16.79
C GLY A 165 0.61 4.86 15.60
N VAL A 166 1.92 4.60 15.69
CA VAL A 166 2.66 3.83 14.70
C VAL A 166 2.87 2.41 15.23
N LEU A 167 2.41 1.42 14.47
CA LEU A 167 2.65 -0.01 14.76
C LEU A 167 4.00 -0.47 14.26
N ARG A 168 4.40 0.02 13.09
CA ARG A 168 5.59 -0.42 12.38
C ARG A 168 6.07 0.69 11.45
N LYS A 169 7.37 0.81 11.30
CA LYS A 169 7.98 1.61 10.23
C LYS A 169 8.76 0.70 9.27
N TRP A 170 8.76 1.06 8.02
CA TRP A 170 9.67 0.56 7.01
C TRP A 170 10.42 1.74 6.41
N GLU A 171 11.72 1.63 6.36
CA GLU A 171 12.62 2.58 5.71
C GLU A 171 13.31 1.85 4.55
N HIS A 172 13.58 2.56 3.47
CA HIS A 172 14.28 1.92 2.37
C HIS A 172 15.66 1.42 2.84
N PRO A 173 15.99 0.11 2.69
CA PRO A 173 17.19 -0.49 3.31
C PRO A 173 18.52 0.03 2.77
N LYS A 174 18.48 0.87 1.73
CA LYS A 174 19.65 1.58 1.16
C LYS A 174 19.51 3.09 1.34
N TYR A 175 18.70 3.54 2.30
CA TYR A 175 18.73 4.94 2.66
C TYR A 175 20.14 5.31 3.12
N ASP A 176 20.61 6.44 2.69
CA ASP A 176 21.96 6.92 2.93
C ASP A 176 21.86 8.38 3.40
N ASP A 177 22.15 8.59 4.66
CA ASP A 177 21.99 9.88 5.34
C ASP A 177 22.99 10.94 4.82
N ASP A 178 24.20 10.52 4.42
CA ASP A 178 25.21 11.43 3.89
C ASP A 178 24.83 12.01 2.52
N THR A 179 24.16 11.21 1.68
CA THR A 179 23.78 11.59 0.32
C THR A 179 22.28 11.80 0.14
N ILE A 180 21.50 11.53 1.17
CA ILE A 180 20.01 11.56 1.18
C ILE A 180 19.40 10.76 0.02
N ARG A 181 20.09 9.70 -0.41
CA ARG A 181 19.60 8.78 -1.43
C ARG A 181 18.65 7.76 -0.86
N ASN A 182 17.67 7.35 -1.66
CA ASN A 182 16.63 6.39 -1.27
C ASN A 182 15.78 6.87 -0.08
N ASP A 183 15.52 8.15 -0.01
CA ASP A 183 14.82 8.82 1.07
C ASP A 183 13.30 8.59 0.97
N VAL A 184 12.88 7.40 1.39
CA VAL A 184 11.47 6.97 1.41
C VAL A 184 11.21 6.01 2.56
N ALA A 185 10.10 6.21 3.26
CA ALA A 185 9.62 5.37 4.34
C ALA A 185 8.10 5.16 4.26
N VAL A 186 7.61 4.07 4.84
CA VAL A 186 6.19 3.77 5.04
C VAL A 186 5.95 3.47 6.50
N LEU A 187 5.04 4.23 7.12
CA LEU A 187 4.55 3.95 8.46
C LEU A 187 3.25 3.16 8.38
N THR A 188 3.14 2.08 9.15
CA THR A 188 1.89 1.36 9.39
C THR A 188 1.29 1.88 10.69
N LEU A 189 0.06 2.39 10.62
CA LEU A 189 -0.63 2.94 11.78
C LEU A 189 -1.29 1.84 12.62
N ASP A 190 -1.53 2.12 13.90
CA ASP A 190 -2.19 1.23 14.85
C ASP A 190 -3.71 1.13 14.67
N ARG A 191 -4.26 1.98 13.81
CA ARG A 191 -5.69 2.03 13.45
C ARG A 191 -5.88 2.60 12.05
N PRO A 192 -6.93 2.23 11.33
CA PRO A 192 -7.29 2.88 10.08
C PRO A 192 -7.82 4.30 10.34
N LEU A 193 -7.64 5.16 9.36
CA LEU A 193 -8.13 6.54 9.33
C LEU A 193 -9.18 6.70 8.23
N ASP A 194 -10.24 7.47 8.48
CA ASP A 194 -11.35 7.67 7.54
C ASP A 194 -11.05 8.70 6.44
N GLN A 195 -9.88 9.35 6.49
CA GLN A 195 -9.46 10.34 5.50
C GLN A 195 -9.16 9.67 4.15
N LYS A 196 -9.42 10.41 3.07
CA LYS A 196 -9.04 9.96 1.72
C LYS A 196 -7.52 9.81 1.62
N TRP A 197 -7.08 8.85 0.85
CA TRP A 197 -5.67 8.61 0.54
C TRP A 197 -5.36 8.83 -0.94
N LEU A 198 -4.08 8.90 -1.29
CA LEU A 198 -3.60 9.03 -2.67
C LEU A 198 -2.86 7.77 -3.12
N PRO A 199 -3.08 7.33 -4.36
CA PRO A 199 -2.25 6.29 -4.97
C PRO A 199 -0.84 6.84 -5.29
N LEU A 200 0.13 5.92 -5.32
CA LEU A 200 1.48 6.21 -5.77
C LEU A 200 1.54 6.35 -7.30
N ALA A 201 2.46 7.18 -7.80
CA ALA A 201 2.83 7.15 -9.19
C ALA A 201 3.53 5.82 -9.50
N ALA A 202 3.05 5.08 -10.49
CA ALA A 202 3.63 3.81 -10.91
C ALA A 202 4.91 4.01 -11.75
N SER A 203 5.70 2.96 -11.92
CA SER A 203 6.96 3.03 -12.69
C SER A 203 6.74 3.32 -14.19
N ASN A 204 5.54 3.10 -14.70
CA ASN A 204 5.14 3.40 -16.08
C ASN A 204 4.45 4.77 -16.24
N ASP A 205 4.25 5.52 -15.17
CA ASP A 205 3.63 6.85 -15.17
C ASP A 205 4.61 7.98 -15.61
N SER A 206 5.51 7.69 -16.53
CA SER A 206 6.55 8.65 -16.99
C SER A 206 5.99 10.00 -17.48
N ALA A 207 4.76 10.02 -18.01
CA ALA A 207 4.09 11.22 -18.46
C ALA A 207 3.87 12.26 -17.33
N LEU A 208 3.68 11.80 -16.08
CA LEU A 208 3.52 12.67 -14.92
C LEU A 208 4.79 13.46 -14.57
N TYR A 209 5.96 13.00 -15.06
CA TYR A 209 7.27 13.59 -14.80
C TYR A 209 7.80 14.44 -15.98
N THR A 210 6.96 14.73 -16.96
CA THR A 210 7.35 15.61 -18.08
C THR A 210 7.66 17.01 -17.55
N ALA A 211 8.81 17.56 -17.92
CA ALA A 211 9.21 18.91 -17.51
C ALA A 211 8.13 19.94 -17.86
N GLY A 212 7.86 20.86 -16.93
CA GLY A 212 6.79 21.84 -17.03
C GLY A 212 5.43 21.34 -16.54
N THR A 213 5.25 20.03 -16.30
CA THR A 213 4.03 19.51 -15.65
C THR A 213 3.87 20.16 -14.28
N LYS A 214 2.68 20.65 -13.98
CA LYS A 214 2.40 21.33 -12.71
C LYS A 214 2.08 20.30 -11.63
N GLY A 215 2.91 20.22 -10.60
CA GLY A 215 2.65 19.50 -9.37
C GLY A 215 2.22 20.47 -8.27
N THR A 216 1.44 20.00 -7.32
CA THR A 216 1.08 20.75 -6.11
C THR A 216 1.75 20.09 -4.90
N VAL A 217 2.52 20.89 -4.17
CA VAL A 217 3.10 20.48 -2.88
C VAL A 217 2.24 21.03 -1.75
N TYR A 218 2.19 20.30 -0.64
CA TYR A 218 1.44 20.64 0.56
C TYR A 218 2.32 20.45 1.79
N GLY A 219 2.13 21.28 2.83
CA GLY A 219 2.85 21.12 4.08
C GLY A 219 2.58 22.24 5.09
N TRP A 220 3.20 22.13 6.25
CA TRP A 220 3.20 23.10 7.35
C TRP A 220 4.60 23.65 7.61
N GLY A 221 5.52 23.49 6.68
CA GLY A 221 6.90 23.94 6.82
C GLY A 221 7.05 25.44 7.04
N VAL A 222 8.28 25.85 7.35
CA VAL A 222 8.59 27.26 7.62
C VAL A 222 8.25 28.15 6.41
N THR A 223 7.81 29.35 6.71
CA THR A 223 7.20 30.26 5.76
C THR A 223 8.19 31.31 5.19
N SER A 224 9.39 31.35 5.75
CA SER A 224 10.53 32.17 5.31
C SER A 224 11.82 31.50 5.74
N SER A 225 12.94 31.89 5.16
CA SER A 225 14.26 31.44 5.62
C SER A 225 14.47 31.88 7.07
N GLY A 226 14.72 30.95 7.98
CA GLY A 226 14.82 31.20 9.42
C GLY A 226 13.50 31.59 10.11
N GLY A 227 12.33 31.31 9.49
CA GLY A 227 11.01 31.62 10.06
C GLY A 227 10.39 30.46 10.82
N GLU A 228 9.19 30.69 11.37
CA GLU A 228 8.40 29.68 12.09
C GLU A 228 7.63 28.76 11.12
N LEU A 229 7.22 27.59 11.62
CA LEU A 229 6.32 26.69 10.93
C LEU A 229 4.97 27.37 10.65
N ALA A 230 4.32 26.98 9.55
CA ALA A 230 3.01 27.50 9.19
C ALA A 230 1.93 27.05 10.18
N ALA A 231 1.21 27.99 10.78
CA ALA A 231 0.10 27.67 11.68
C ALA A 231 -1.03 26.88 10.99
N ASN A 232 -1.19 27.04 9.66
CA ASN A 232 -2.19 26.36 8.86
C ASN A 232 -1.56 25.69 7.64
N LEU A 233 -2.20 24.63 7.13
CA LEU A 233 -1.78 23.92 5.93
C LEU A 233 -1.60 24.89 4.76
N LYS A 234 -0.50 24.76 4.06
CA LYS A 234 -0.12 25.54 2.88
C LYS A 234 -0.02 24.66 1.65
N LYS A 235 -0.07 25.31 0.48
CA LYS A 235 0.22 24.67 -0.82
C LYS A 235 0.94 25.61 -1.76
N ALA A 236 1.72 25.04 -2.67
CA ALA A 236 2.26 25.74 -3.83
C ALA A 236 2.16 24.88 -5.09
N THR A 237 2.04 25.51 -6.25
CA THR A 237 2.09 24.83 -7.54
C THR A 237 3.46 25.03 -8.16
N LEU A 238 4.17 23.93 -8.36
CA LEU A 238 5.54 23.88 -8.83
C LEU A 238 5.61 23.16 -10.19
N PRO A 239 6.21 23.76 -11.24
CA PRO A 239 6.49 23.04 -12.48
C PRO A 239 7.63 22.05 -12.25
N LEU A 240 7.49 20.81 -12.73
CA LEU A 240 8.57 19.82 -12.71
C LEU A 240 9.73 20.26 -13.60
N VAL A 241 10.95 20.00 -13.16
CA VAL A 241 12.20 20.40 -13.81
C VAL A 241 12.83 19.18 -14.48
N LYS A 242 13.54 19.38 -15.61
CA LYS A 242 14.35 18.31 -16.22
C LYS A 242 15.47 17.89 -15.27
N ASP A 243 15.71 16.59 -15.13
CA ASP A 243 16.75 16.03 -14.26
C ASP A 243 18.12 16.72 -14.53
N ALA A 244 18.55 16.81 -15.79
CA ALA A 244 19.81 17.46 -16.16
C ALA A 244 19.88 18.96 -15.79
N THR A 245 18.75 19.68 -15.81
CA THR A 245 18.72 21.10 -15.40
C THR A 245 18.85 21.21 -13.88
N CYS A 246 18.16 20.35 -13.16
CA CYS A 246 18.27 20.27 -11.70
C CYS A 246 19.69 19.89 -11.27
N ASP A 247 20.24 18.81 -11.82
CA ASP A 247 21.60 18.34 -11.54
C ASP A 247 22.63 19.45 -11.71
N SER A 248 22.62 20.11 -12.88
CA SER A 248 23.56 21.19 -13.18
C SER A 248 23.44 22.36 -12.19
N ALA A 249 22.20 22.74 -11.81
CA ALA A 249 21.95 23.83 -10.88
C ALA A 249 22.45 23.49 -9.47
N MET A 250 22.06 22.32 -8.96
CA MET A 250 22.42 21.89 -7.61
C MET A 250 23.91 21.65 -7.47
N LYS A 251 24.56 21.06 -8.48
CA LYS A 251 26.02 20.86 -8.53
C LYS A 251 26.79 22.17 -8.56
N SER A 252 26.27 23.18 -9.29
CA SER A 252 26.88 24.52 -9.32
C SER A 252 26.87 25.21 -7.94
N ILE A 253 25.86 24.93 -7.10
CA ILE A 253 25.70 25.54 -5.78
C ILE A 253 26.48 24.76 -4.72
N LEU A 254 26.38 23.44 -4.74
CA LEU A 254 26.89 22.55 -3.68
C LEU A 254 28.33 22.08 -3.96
N GLY A 255 28.82 22.23 -5.19
CA GLY A 255 30.17 21.80 -5.58
C GLY A 255 30.35 20.29 -5.69
N THR A 256 29.31 19.51 -5.40
CA THR A 256 29.29 18.06 -5.43
C THR A 256 28.00 17.49 -6.00
N ASP A 257 27.97 16.20 -6.29
CA ASP A 257 26.91 15.48 -7.01
C ASP A 257 25.94 14.82 -6.02
N TYR A 258 25.06 15.64 -5.41
CA TYR A 258 24.02 15.14 -4.49
C TYR A 258 22.76 14.69 -5.23
N PHE A 259 22.42 15.33 -6.37
CA PHE A 259 21.23 14.96 -7.12
C PHE A 259 21.45 13.60 -7.83
N ALA A 260 20.55 12.66 -7.59
CA ALA A 260 20.59 11.34 -8.23
C ALA A 260 19.53 11.25 -9.34
N GLU A 261 19.98 11.45 -10.59
CA GLU A 261 19.12 11.34 -11.78
C GLU A 261 18.34 10.02 -11.79
N GLY A 262 17.06 10.09 -12.12
CA GLY A 262 16.18 8.93 -12.18
C GLY A 262 15.55 8.52 -10.84
N SER A 263 16.15 8.84 -9.69
CA SER A 263 15.62 8.53 -8.36
C SER A 263 15.16 9.76 -7.57
N MET A 264 15.54 10.94 -8.01
CA MET A 264 15.10 12.23 -7.49
C MET A 264 14.42 13.04 -8.59
N VAL A 265 13.67 14.06 -8.22
CA VAL A 265 13.04 15.02 -9.12
C VAL A 265 13.02 16.39 -8.47
N CYS A 266 13.29 17.43 -9.26
CA CYS A 266 13.12 18.81 -8.83
C CYS A 266 11.80 19.38 -9.34
N ALA A 267 11.22 20.29 -8.58
CA ALA A 267 10.08 21.09 -9.02
C ALA A 267 10.23 22.55 -8.58
N GLY A 268 9.62 23.46 -9.32
CA GLY A 268 9.67 24.90 -9.03
C GLY A 268 10.43 25.71 -10.07
N THR A 269 10.61 26.99 -9.75
CA THR A 269 11.51 27.90 -10.42
C THR A 269 12.79 28.05 -9.60
N PRO A 270 13.92 28.43 -10.20
CA PRO A 270 15.15 28.66 -9.42
C PRO A 270 14.90 29.71 -8.35
N ALA A 271 15.33 29.45 -7.12
CA ALA A 271 15.19 30.39 -6.01
C ALA A 271 15.90 31.72 -6.33
N SER A 272 15.35 32.84 -5.83
CA SER A 272 15.81 34.18 -6.16
C SER A 272 17.08 34.61 -5.42
N GLY A 273 17.36 33.97 -4.29
CA GLY A 273 18.39 34.35 -3.32
C GLY A 273 17.80 35.02 -2.07
N GLY A 274 16.47 35.09 -1.97
CA GLY A 274 15.73 35.63 -0.81
C GLY A 274 14.30 35.08 -0.82
N ASN A 275 13.52 35.45 0.20
CA ASN A 275 12.12 35.01 0.33
C ASN A 275 11.25 35.57 -0.81
N ASP A 276 11.48 36.83 -1.20
CA ASP A 276 10.75 37.45 -2.30
C ASP A 276 11.13 36.83 -3.65
N GLY A 277 10.10 36.45 -4.41
CA GLY A 277 10.29 35.79 -5.71
C GLY A 277 10.74 34.34 -5.66
N THR A 278 10.88 33.75 -4.47
CA THR A 278 11.11 32.30 -4.29
C THR A 278 9.79 31.58 -3.98
N THR A 279 9.59 30.41 -4.63
CA THR A 279 8.56 29.46 -4.25
C THR A 279 9.24 28.11 -4.05
N SER A 280 9.32 27.64 -2.81
CA SER A 280 10.09 26.47 -2.42
C SER A 280 9.47 25.75 -1.23
N THR A 281 9.72 24.44 -1.10
CA THR A 281 9.56 23.73 0.18
C THR A 281 10.72 24.05 1.12
N CYS A 282 10.47 23.94 2.42
CA CYS A 282 11.47 24.21 3.45
C CYS A 282 11.30 23.27 4.65
N ASN A 283 12.06 23.53 5.74
CA ASN A 283 12.01 22.75 6.97
C ASN A 283 10.57 22.56 7.46
N GLY A 284 10.18 21.35 7.81
CA GLY A 284 8.83 20.97 8.20
C GLY A 284 7.90 20.55 7.04
N ASP A 285 8.25 20.80 5.78
CA ASP A 285 7.56 20.21 4.63
C ASP A 285 8.06 18.79 4.31
N SER A 286 9.19 18.37 4.90
CA SER A 286 9.82 17.06 4.75
C SER A 286 8.82 15.92 4.86
N GLY A 287 8.88 14.94 3.96
CA GLY A 287 7.96 13.81 3.92
C GLY A 287 6.60 14.09 3.29
N GLY A 288 6.23 15.37 3.11
CA GLY A 288 5.00 15.79 2.44
C GLY A 288 5.00 15.48 0.94
N PRO A 289 3.82 15.42 0.28
CA PRO A 289 3.70 15.01 -1.11
C PRO A 289 3.89 16.14 -2.11
N LEU A 290 4.48 15.81 -3.25
CA LEU A 290 4.27 16.49 -4.52
C LEU A 290 3.22 15.69 -5.32
N VAL A 291 2.10 16.31 -5.66
CA VAL A 291 0.94 15.66 -6.28
C VAL A 291 0.75 16.11 -7.71
N VAL A 292 0.65 15.15 -8.65
CA VAL A 292 0.31 15.38 -10.06
C VAL A 292 -0.79 14.42 -10.47
N GLY A 293 -1.87 14.93 -11.05
CA GLY A 293 -2.96 14.09 -11.57
C GLY A 293 -3.61 13.19 -10.53
N GLY A 294 -3.64 13.60 -9.25
CA GLY A 294 -4.21 12.82 -8.16
C GLY A 294 -3.32 11.65 -7.67
N LYS A 295 -2.04 11.66 -8.01
CA LYS A 295 -1.05 10.67 -7.55
C LYS A 295 0.11 11.37 -6.84
N VAL A 296 0.71 10.69 -5.87
CA VAL A 296 1.95 11.13 -5.25
C VAL A 296 3.10 10.85 -6.23
N VAL A 297 3.72 11.90 -6.75
CA VAL A 297 4.86 11.81 -7.69
C VAL A 297 6.20 12.08 -7.01
N GLY A 298 6.19 12.82 -5.90
CA GLY A 298 7.39 13.14 -5.12
C GLY A 298 7.11 13.19 -3.64
N ILE A 299 8.17 12.97 -2.85
CA ILE A 299 8.20 13.16 -1.40
C ILE A 299 9.18 14.29 -1.15
N VAL A 300 8.80 15.31 -0.40
CA VAL A 300 9.73 16.40 -0.01
C VAL A 300 10.92 15.78 0.72
N SER A 301 12.11 15.98 0.19
CA SER A 301 13.33 15.30 0.66
C SER A 301 14.37 16.30 1.16
N TRP A 302 14.93 17.11 0.29
CA TRP A 302 15.99 18.02 0.68
C TRP A 302 16.05 19.29 -0.19
N GLY A 303 16.82 20.26 0.24
CA GLY A 303 17.10 21.49 -0.44
C GLY A 303 18.38 22.15 0.07
N VAL A 304 18.76 23.27 -0.48
CA VAL A 304 19.91 24.05 0.02
C VAL A 304 19.48 24.79 1.30
N SER A 305 20.40 24.89 2.25
CA SER A 305 20.17 25.55 3.54
C SER A 305 19.49 26.94 3.37
N GLY A 306 18.51 27.21 4.25
CA GLY A 306 17.68 28.42 4.16
C GLY A 306 16.64 28.43 3.04
N CYS A 307 16.60 27.38 2.16
CA CYS A 307 15.57 27.15 1.13
C CYS A 307 15.44 28.21 0.04
N VAL A 308 16.21 29.29 0.10
CA VAL A 308 16.14 30.43 -0.83
C VAL A 308 17.42 30.67 -1.62
N ALA A 309 18.44 29.82 -1.48
CA ALA A 309 19.72 30.00 -2.14
C ALA A 309 19.56 30.17 -3.66
N LYS A 310 20.13 31.27 -4.21
CA LYS A 310 19.93 31.68 -5.58
C LYS A 310 20.26 30.56 -6.57
N GLY A 311 19.29 30.25 -7.42
CA GLY A 311 19.41 29.21 -8.44
C GLY A 311 19.04 27.79 -7.94
N ALA A 312 18.84 27.57 -6.64
CA ALA A 312 18.47 26.28 -6.09
C ALA A 312 17.02 25.88 -6.41
N TYR A 313 16.77 24.58 -6.40
CA TYR A 313 15.45 23.97 -6.49
C TYR A 313 15.19 23.08 -5.26
N PRO A 314 13.93 22.98 -4.79
CA PRO A 314 13.58 21.91 -3.87
C PRO A 314 13.65 20.54 -4.56
N VAL A 315 14.20 19.57 -3.86
CA VAL A 315 14.42 18.20 -4.35
C VAL A 315 13.47 17.24 -3.67
N PHE A 316 12.88 16.38 -4.45
CA PHE A 316 11.90 15.37 -4.00
C PHE A 316 12.43 13.98 -4.35
N THR A 317 12.17 13.00 -3.48
CA THR A 317 12.31 11.59 -3.83
C THR A 317 11.29 11.24 -4.92
N LYS A 318 11.74 10.70 -6.05
CA LYS A 318 10.88 10.36 -7.20
C LYS A 318 10.09 9.08 -6.94
N VAL A 319 8.81 9.21 -6.59
CA VAL A 319 7.99 8.09 -6.13
C VAL A 319 7.93 6.93 -7.13
N SER A 320 7.82 7.20 -8.44
CA SER A 320 7.76 6.13 -9.45
C SER A 320 8.99 5.20 -9.47
N SER A 321 10.12 5.67 -8.93
CA SER A 321 11.36 4.87 -8.82
C SER A 321 11.36 3.98 -7.59
N TYR A 322 10.49 4.27 -6.62
CA TYR A 322 10.39 3.56 -5.33
C TYR A 322 9.05 2.88 -5.11
N THR A 323 8.11 2.97 -6.03
CA THR A 323 6.77 2.33 -5.92
C THR A 323 6.91 0.83 -5.68
N TRP A 324 7.87 0.19 -6.33
CA TRP A 324 8.15 -1.24 -6.15
C TRP A 324 8.58 -1.60 -4.73
N ALA A 325 9.32 -0.72 -4.06
CA ALA A 325 9.74 -0.90 -2.69
C ALA A 325 8.64 -0.54 -1.69
N ALA A 326 7.91 0.56 -1.92
CA ALA A 326 6.87 1.04 -1.04
C ALA A 326 5.57 0.23 -1.14
N GLN A 327 5.14 -0.11 -2.38
CA GLN A 327 3.86 -0.78 -2.61
C GLN A 327 3.71 -2.13 -1.89
N PRO A 328 4.72 -3.02 -1.84
CA PRO A 328 4.62 -4.26 -1.05
C PRO A 328 4.45 -4.03 0.46
N ARG A 329 4.77 -2.84 0.96
CA ARG A 329 4.59 -2.42 2.37
C ARG A 329 3.20 -1.82 2.62
N ILE A 330 2.50 -1.49 1.53
CA ILE A 330 1.11 -1.03 1.55
C ILE A 330 0.16 -2.23 1.38
N ASP A 331 0.55 -3.22 0.56
CA ASP A 331 -0.23 -4.41 0.20
C ASP A 331 -0.04 -5.57 1.17
N ASP A 332 -0.36 -5.41 2.42
CA ASP A 332 -0.33 -6.48 3.40
C ASP A 332 -1.58 -7.39 3.28
N THR A 333 -1.45 -8.72 3.54
CA THR A 333 -2.60 -9.61 3.74
C THR A 333 -2.91 -9.72 5.24
N ASP A 334 -3.15 -8.57 5.84
CA ASP A 334 -3.38 -8.38 7.26
C ASP A 334 -4.89 -8.26 7.51
N LEU A 335 -5.52 -9.35 7.93
CA LEU A 335 -6.95 -9.41 8.21
C LEU A 335 -7.31 -8.85 9.61
N THR A 336 -6.33 -8.76 10.49
CA THR A 336 -6.51 -8.29 11.87
C THR A 336 -6.03 -6.85 12.08
N TYR A 337 -5.45 -6.25 11.04
CA TYR A 337 -4.89 -4.89 11.05
C TYR A 337 -3.80 -4.68 12.11
N ASP A 338 -3.05 -5.75 12.42
CA ASP A 338 -1.95 -5.70 13.38
C ASP A 338 -0.56 -5.54 12.73
N GLY A 339 -0.52 -5.35 11.42
CA GLY A 339 0.70 -5.15 10.63
C GLY A 339 1.40 -6.46 10.23
N ARG A 340 0.73 -7.61 10.35
CA ARG A 340 1.26 -8.93 9.95
C ARG A 340 0.30 -9.67 9.06
N ALA A 341 0.84 -10.44 8.13
CA ALA A 341 0.03 -11.29 7.27
C ALA A 341 -0.54 -12.50 8.05
N ASP A 342 -1.84 -12.74 7.90
CA ASP A 342 -2.60 -13.74 8.64
C ASP A 342 -2.85 -15.01 7.84
N LEU A 343 -3.20 -16.10 8.55
CA LEU A 343 -3.52 -17.40 7.98
C LEU A 343 -5.02 -17.68 8.03
N LEU A 344 -5.59 -18.00 6.88
CA LEU A 344 -6.90 -18.65 6.78
C LEU A 344 -6.75 -20.14 6.56
N ALA A 345 -7.53 -20.93 7.32
CA ALA A 345 -7.51 -22.39 7.29
C ALA A 345 -8.92 -22.95 7.13
N ARG A 346 -9.15 -23.82 6.15
CA ARG A 346 -10.46 -24.40 5.86
C ARG A 346 -10.50 -25.89 6.11
N THR A 347 -11.53 -26.36 6.83
CA THR A 347 -11.81 -27.79 7.01
C THR A 347 -12.48 -28.42 5.78
N PRO A 348 -12.44 -29.75 5.61
CA PRO A 348 -13.19 -30.45 4.56
C PRO A 348 -14.70 -30.21 4.60
N SER A 349 -15.27 -30.00 5.79
CA SER A 349 -16.69 -29.69 6.00
C SER A 349 -17.08 -28.25 5.65
N GLY A 350 -16.10 -27.40 5.31
CA GLY A 350 -16.34 -26.02 4.91
C GLY A 350 -16.23 -24.98 6.03
N GLY A 351 -15.82 -25.38 7.24
CA GLY A 351 -15.51 -24.41 8.30
C GLY A 351 -14.24 -23.62 7.96
N LEU A 352 -14.31 -22.29 8.01
CA LEU A 352 -13.18 -21.37 7.84
C LEU A 352 -12.70 -20.87 9.21
N PHE A 353 -11.40 -20.78 9.38
CA PHE A 353 -10.75 -20.31 10.62
C PHE A 353 -9.68 -19.29 10.26
N LEU A 354 -9.66 -18.19 10.99
CA LEU A 354 -8.58 -17.20 11.00
C LEU A 354 -7.59 -17.53 12.12
N GLN A 355 -6.32 -17.37 11.85
CA GLN A 355 -5.25 -17.36 12.84
C GLN A 355 -4.36 -16.15 12.61
N ALA A 356 -4.51 -15.14 13.46
CA ALA A 356 -3.67 -13.96 13.43
C ALA A 356 -2.21 -14.31 13.71
N SER A 357 -1.30 -13.69 12.98
CA SER A 357 0.13 -13.85 13.22
C SER A 357 0.57 -13.12 14.49
N LYS A 358 1.49 -13.75 15.22
CA LYS A 358 2.25 -13.16 16.34
C LYS A 358 3.74 -13.13 16.04
N GLY A 359 4.09 -13.09 14.75
CA GLY A 359 5.46 -13.13 14.25
C GLY A 359 6.04 -14.54 14.17
N THR A 360 6.38 -15.14 15.30
CA THR A 360 6.97 -16.50 15.37
C THR A 360 6.00 -17.59 15.85
N SER A 361 4.74 -17.23 16.03
CA SER A 361 3.63 -18.11 16.42
C SER A 361 2.33 -17.60 15.81
N LEU A 362 1.25 -18.40 15.92
CA LEU A 362 -0.09 -18.00 15.52
C LEU A 362 -0.99 -17.88 16.75
N ALA A 363 -1.96 -16.99 16.68
CA ALA A 363 -3.01 -16.86 17.68
C ALA A 363 -3.92 -18.11 17.72
N THR A 364 -4.77 -18.19 18.72
CA THR A 364 -5.85 -19.18 18.81
C THR A 364 -6.72 -19.08 17.56
N ARG A 365 -7.21 -20.23 17.09
CA ARG A 365 -8.09 -20.31 15.92
C ARG A 365 -9.39 -19.59 16.19
N ASP A 366 -9.73 -18.67 15.32
CA ASP A 366 -10.98 -17.97 15.35
C ASP A 366 -11.89 -18.44 14.22
N TYR A 367 -13.13 -18.82 14.56
CA TYR A 367 -14.07 -19.42 13.60
C TYR A 367 -14.80 -18.34 12.81
N GLN A 368 -14.61 -18.35 11.49
CA GLN A 368 -15.13 -17.37 10.54
C GLN A 368 -16.37 -17.86 9.76
N GLY A 369 -17.00 -18.94 10.17
CA GLY A 369 -18.21 -19.46 9.53
C GLY A 369 -18.01 -20.71 8.68
N ASN A 370 -19.12 -21.21 8.12
CA ASN A 370 -19.23 -22.40 7.27
C ASN A 370 -19.59 -22.02 5.82
N GLY A 371 -19.71 -23.03 4.97
CA GLY A 371 -20.12 -22.84 3.58
C GLY A 371 -18.97 -22.83 2.57
N TRP A 372 -17.72 -22.96 3.05
CA TRP A 372 -16.50 -22.89 2.24
C TRP A 372 -16.08 -24.22 1.59
N GLN A 373 -16.89 -25.29 1.71
CA GLN A 373 -16.54 -26.63 1.20
C GLN A 373 -16.32 -26.65 -0.32
N ASN A 374 -16.90 -25.72 -1.06
CA ASN A 374 -16.78 -25.63 -2.50
C ASN A 374 -15.60 -24.79 -2.99
N ALA A 375 -14.94 -24.04 -2.13
CA ALA A 375 -13.72 -23.31 -2.48
C ALA A 375 -12.57 -24.30 -2.74
N SER A 376 -12.33 -24.66 -3.99
CA SER A 376 -11.26 -25.62 -4.36
C SER A 376 -9.87 -25.01 -4.22
N TRP A 377 -9.78 -23.70 -4.18
CA TRP A 377 -8.57 -22.92 -4.03
C TRP A 377 -8.95 -21.53 -3.46
N GLY A 378 -8.08 -20.94 -2.67
CA GLY A 378 -8.27 -19.62 -2.09
C GLY A 378 -6.97 -18.83 -2.00
N MET A 379 -7.08 -17.51 -2.06
CA MET A 379 -6.02 -16.53 -1.82
C MET A 379 -6.60 -15.27 -1.21
N GLN A 380 -5.72 -14.55 -0.51
CA GLN A 380 -5.99 -13.21 -0.01
C GLN A 380 -5.28 -12.19 -0.92
N ALA A 381 -5.93 -11.10 -1.25
CA ALA A 381 -5.33 -9.93 -1.91
C ALA A 381 -6.30 -8.75 -1.83
N ASP A 382 -5.80 -7.53 -1.74
CA ASP A 382 -6.59 -6.32 -1.93
C ASP A 382 -6.53 -5.92 -3.42
N LEU A 383 -7.54 -6.38 -4.21
CA LEU A 383 -7.56 -6.22 -5.67
C LEU A 383 -8.05 -4.85 -6.15
N ASP A 384 -8.82 -4.15 -5.34
CA ASP A 384 -9.32 -2.80 -5.69
C ASP A 384 -8.70 -1.68 -4.87
N ARG A 385 -7.74 -2.02 -4.01
CA ARG A 385 -6.98 -1.05 -3.22
C ARG A 385 -7.85 -0.27 -2.25
N ASP A 386 -8.86 -0.93 -1.70
CA ASP A 386 -9.78 -0.34 -0.73
C ASP A 386 -9.39 -0.60 0.72
N PHE A 387 -8.22 -1.23 0.97
CA PHE A 387 -7.68 -1.62 2.27
C PHE A 387 -8.25 -2.94 2.83
N TYR A 388 -9.46 -3.32 2.46
CA TYR A 388 -10.02 -4.59 2.91
C TYR A 388 -9.48 -5.73 2.06
N GLN A 389 -9.00 -6.79 2.73
CA GLN A 389 -8.48 -7.96 2.01
C GLN A 389 -9.60 -8.73 1.35
N ASP A 390 -9.51 -8.90 0.04
CA ASP A 390 -10.42 -9.77 -0.70
C ASP A 390 -10.05 -11.23 -0.52
N LEU A 391 -11.07 -12.09 -0.54
CA LEU A 391 -10.89 -13.52 -0.65
C LEU A 391 -11.20 -13.96 -2.08
N ILE A 392 -10.16 -14.36 -2.81
CA ILE A 392 -10.30 -14.87 -4.17
C ILE A 392 -10.40 -16.38 -4.08
N ILE A 393 -11.50 -16.94 -4.55
CA ILE A 393 -11.73 -18.38 -4.53
C ILE A 393 -12.09 -18.91 -5.91
N ARG A 394 -11.72 -20.17 -6.19
CA ARG A 394 -12.28 -20.93 -7.28
C ARG A 394 -13.30 -21.92 -6.71
N ASP A 395 -14.54 -21.81 -7.18
CA ASP A 395 -15.57 -22.80 -6.86
C ASP A 395 -15.30 -24.11 -7.62
N LYS A 396 -15.42 -25.26 -6.94
CA LYS A 396 -15.17 -26.58 -7.53
C LYS A 396 -16.33 -27.08 -8.37
N ASN A 397 -17.54 -26.57 -8.15
CA ASN A 397 -18.75 -27.07 -8.83
C ASN A 397 -18.85 -26.48 -10.24
N ASP A 398 -18.61 -25.19 -10.39
CA ASP A 398 -18.70 -24.51 -11.69
C ASP A 398 -17.35 -24.12 -12.30
N GLY A 399 -16.25 -24.26 -11.53
CA GLY A 399 -14.89 -23.92 -11.95
C GLY A 399 -14.64 -22.43 -12.13
N LYS A 400 -15.56 -21.55 -11.70
CA LYS A 400 -15.43 -20.11 -11.84
C LYS A 400 -14.58 -19.52 -10.73
N LEU A 401 -14.09 -18.32 -10.99
CA LEU A 401 -13.35 -17.51 -10.00
C LEU A 401 -14.26 -16.43 -9.45
N TYR A 402 -14.32 -16.38 -8.13
CA TYR A 402 -15.10 -15.42 -7.36
C TYR A 402 -14.21 -14.60 -6.44
N ARG A 403 -14.65 -13.39 -6.13
CA ARG A 403 -14.10 -12.50 -5.12
C ARG A 403 -15.14 -12.27 -4.05
N SER A 404 -14.80 -12.47 -2.78
CA SER A 404 -15.51 -11.92 -1.64
C SER A 404 -14.81 -10.64 -1.20
N TYR A 405 -15.54 -9.54 -1.07
CA TYR A 405 -14.98 -8.23 -0.77
C TYR A 405 -15.92 -7.42 0.12
N MET A 406 -15.40 -6.42 0.82
CA MET A 406 -16.20 -5.48 1.59
C MET A 406 -16.87 -4.46 0.66
N SER A 407 -18.19 -4.38 0.71
CA SER A 407 -18.95 -3.37 -0.05
C SER A 407 -19.01 -2.06 0.72
N HIS A 408 -18.41 -0.99 0.20
CA HIS A 408 -18.44 0.34 0.81
C HIS A 408 -19.82 1.00 0.81
N SER A 409 -20.78 0.47 0.01
CA SER A 409 -22.15 1.00 -0.02
C SER A 409 -23.02 0.42 1.08
N THR A 410 -22.78 -0.83 1.49
CA THR A 410 -23.58 -1.54 2.50
C THR A 410 -22.79 -1.86 3.77
N TRP A 411 -21.47 -1.79 3.72
CA TRP A 411 -20.54 -2.26 4.77
C TRP A 411 -20.75 -3.74 5.11
N GLU A 412 -21.03 -4.53 4.08
CA GLU A 412 -21.24 -5.96 4.18
C GLU A 412 -20.33 -6.71 3.21
N TRP A 413 -19.91 -7.90 3.60
CA TRP A 413 -19.20 -8.81 2.71
C TRP A 413 -20.11 -9.28 1.60
N THR A 414 -19.67 -9.10 0.37
CA THR A 414 -20.43 -9.47 -0.83
C THR A 414 -19.57 -10.27 -1.81
N TRP A 415 -20.23 -10.90 -2.77
CA TRP A 415 -19.58 -11.76 -3.73
C TRP A 415 -19.70 -11.22 -5.15
N MET A 416 -18.62 -11.33 -5.91
CA MET A 416 -18.58 -10.99 -7.32
C MET A 416 -17.90 -12.10 -8.12
N GLN A 417 -18.50 -12.51 -9.24
CA GLN A 417 -17.81 -13.38 -10.19
C GLN A 417 -16.76 -12.57 -10.95
N ILE A 418 -15.49 -12.99 -10.84
CA ILE A 418 -14.38 -12.37 -11.57
C ILE A 418 -14.26 -12.97 -12.98
N SER A 419 -14.41 -14.29 -13.11
CA SER A 419 -14.21 -14.98 -14.39
C SER A 419 -14.89 -16.35 -14.45
N SER A 420 -15.35 -16.73 -15.65
CA SER A 420 -16.01 -18.02 -15.93
C SER A 420 -15.09 -19.12 -16.47
N VAL A 421 -13.79 -18.85 -16.73
CA VAL A 421 -12.91 -19.75 -17.49
C VAL A 421 -11.69 -20.26 -16.70
N TRP A 422 -11.88 -20.66 -15.42
CA TRP A 422 -10.75 -21.01 -14.56
C TRP A 422 -10.55 -22.50 -14.25
N GLY A 423 -11.45 -23.35 -14.70
CA GLY A 423 -11.38 -24.79 -14.46
C GLY A 423 -10.14 -25.50 -15.03
N GLY A 424 -9.52 -24.94 -16.06
CA GLY A 424 -8.33 -25.52 -16.73
C GLY A 424 -7.00 -25.27 -16.03
N TYR A 425 -6.95 -24.30 -15.13
CA TYR A 425 -5.69 -23.95 -14.45
C TYR A 425 -5.40 -24.87 -13.25
N LYS A 426 -4.12 -25.12 -13.00
CA LYS A 426 -3.60 -26.05 -11.99
C LYS A 426 -2.91 -25.36 -10.83
N SER A 427 -2.44 -24.12 -11.00
CA SER A 427 -1.79 -23.34 -9.98
C SER A 427 -1.98 -21.85 -10.24
N TYR A 428 -1.99 -21.05 -9.18
CA TYR A 428 -2.21 -19.62 -9.21
C TYR A 428 -1.28 -18.92 -8.22
N ALA A 429 -0.98 -17.65 -8.47
CA ALA A 429 -0.31 -16.77 -7.52
C ALA A 429 -0.72 -15.32 -7.78
N ILE A 430 -0.76 -14.50 -6.73
CA ILE A 430 -0.87 -13.04 -6.79
C ILE A 430 0.38 -12.45 -6.12
N PRO A 431 1.51 -12.37 -6.83
CA PRO A 431 2.76 -11.89 -6.23
C PRO A 431 2.70 -10.42 -5.80
N GLY A 432 1.85 -9.65 -6.45
CA GLY A 432 1.72 -8.21 -6.37
C GLY A 432 1.70 -7.61 -7.77
N ASP A 433 2.15 -6.38 -7.93
CA ASP A 433 2.22 -5.69 -9.22
C ASP A 433 3.40 -6.21 -10.08
N MET A 434 3.12 -7.10 -11.01
CA MET A 434 4.10 -7.66 -11.96
C MET A 434 4.21 -6.84 -13.25
N THR A 435 3.29 -5.89 -13.47
CA THR A 435 3.20 -5.10 -14.71
C THR A 435 3.72 -3.68 -14.57
N GLY A 436 3.86 -3.17 -13.37
CA GLY A 436 4.37 -1.83 -13.08
C GLY A 436 3.29 -0.76 -13.06
N ASP A 437 2.03 -1.15 -12.87
CA ASP A 437 0.89 -0.22 -12.88
C ASP A 437 0.34 0.05 -11.47
N ALA A 438 1.04 -0.41 -10.43
CA ALA A 438 0.69 -0.32 -9.01
C ALA A 438 -0.58 -1.10 -8.62
N ARG A 439 -0.95 -2.13 -9.38
CA ARG A 439 -2.12 -2.99 -9.12
C ARG A 439 -1.69 -4.45 -8.96
N PRO A 440 -2.34 -5.22 -8.08
CA PRO A 440 -2.03 -6.65 -7.96
C PRO A 440 -2.42 -7.42 -9.22
N ASP A 441 -1.51 -8.26 -9.68
CA ASP A 441 -1.68 -9.11 -10.86
C ASP A 441 -1.83 -10.57 -10.49
N LEU A 442 -2.59 -11.32 -11.28
CA LEU A 442 -2.80 -12.75 -11.08
C LEU A 442 -2.04 -13.57 -12.15
N LEU A 443 -1.28 -14.55 -11.70
CA LEU A 443 -0.64 -15.55 -12.52
C LEU A 443 -1.39 -16.87 -12.45
N ALA A 444 -1.60 -17.51 -13.60
CA ALA A 444 -2.28 -18.80 -13.70
C ALA A 444 -1.49 -19.77 -14.60
N LEU A 445 -1.25 -20.98 -14.07
CA LEU A 445 -0.56 -22.08 -14.75
C LEU A 445 -1.55 -23.12 -15.24
N ASP A 446 -1.55 -23.46 -16.52
CA ASP A 446 -2.41 -24.49 -17.09
C ASP A 446 -1.78 -25.91 -17.04
N SER A 447 -2.53 -26.92 -17.47
CA SER A 447 -2.08 -28.32 -17.49
C SER A 447 -0.97 -28.59 -18.51
N SER A 448 -0.82 -27.74 -19.53
CA SER A 448 0.26 -27.84 -20.51
C SER A 448 1.60 -27.33 -19.99
N GLY A 449 1.60 -26.56 -18.88
CA GLY A 449 2.76 -25.87 -18.34
C GLY A 449 2.94 -24.46 -18.90
N SER A 450 1.90 -23.92 -19.51
CA SER A 450 1.88 -22.51 -19.93
C SER A 450 1.41 -21.63 -18.79
N VAL A 451 2.01 -20.43 -18.66
CA VAL A 451 1.64 -19.43 -17.65
C VAL A 451 1.05 -18.20 -18.32
N TYR A 452 -0.01 -17.73 -17.75
CA TYR A 452 -0.72 -16.53 -18.17
C TYR A 452 -0.71 -15.50 -17.03
N LEU A 453 -0.38 -14.27 -17.39
CA LEU A 453 -0.47 -13.10 -16.53
C LEU A 453 -1.80 -12.39 -16.81
N TYR A 454 -2.55 -12.08 -15.78
CA TYR A 454 -3.78 -11.31 -15.80
C TYR A 454 -3.54 -9.99 -15.07
N PRO A 455 -3.29 -8.88 -15.79
CA PRO A 455 -3.08 -7.58 -15.15
C PRO A 455 -4.32 -7.11 -14.41
N GLY A 456 -4.12 -6.60 -13.19
CA GLY A 456 -5.20 -6.05 -12.37
C GLY A 456 -5.81 -4.78 -12.99
N LYS A 457 -7.12 -4.56 -12.78
CA LYS A 457 -7.80 -3.30 -13.15
C LYS A 457 -7.87 -2.29 -12.02
N GLY A 458 -7.57 -2.71 -10.77
CA GLY A 458 -7.74 -1.87 -9.58
C GLY A 458 -9.21 -1.65 -9.18
N ASN A 459 -10.10 -2.53 -9.60
CA ASN A 459 -11.53 -2.55 -9.24
C ASN A 459 -12.02 -3.99 -8.93
N GLY A 460 -11.12 -4.84 -8.46
CA GLY A 460 -11.42 -6.23 -8.18
C GLY A 460 -11.48 -7.16 -9.39
N GLN A 461 -11.19 -6.66 -10.59
CA GLN A 461 -11.22 -7.42 -11.85
C GLN A 461 -9.85 -7.42 -12.54
N PHE A 462 -9.71 -8.26 -13.57
CA PHE A 462 -8.50 -8.39 -14.38
C PHE A 462 -8.72 -8.01 -15.83
N ASN A 463 -7.66 -7.54 -16.49
CA ASN A 463 -7.57 -7.33 -17.93
C ASN A 463 -7.42 -8.65 -18.68
N SER A 464 -7.42 -8.60 -20.01
CA SER A 464 -7.15 -9.75 -20.87
C SER A 464 -5.79 -10.36 -20.55
N LYS A 465 -5.74 -11.71 -20.56
CA LYS A 465 -4.53 -12.46 -20.23
C LYS A 465 -3.41 -12.29 -21.26
N ILE A 466 -2.20 -12.28 -20.77
CA ILE A 466 -0.95 -12.29 -21.55
C ILE A 466 -0.26 -13.63 -21.31
N LYS A 467 0.05 -14.38 -22.37
CA LYS A 467 0.84 -15.61 -22.22
C LYS A 467 2.31 -15.25 -22.01
N VAL A 468 2.86 -15.61 -20.86
CA VAL A 468 4.25 -15.28 -20.46
C VAL A 468 5.19 -16.48 -20.44
N VAL A 469 4.65 -17.72 -20.40
CA VAL A 469 5.40 -18.98 -20.57
C VAL A 469 4.63 -19.91 -21.48
N SER A 470 5.33 -20.60 -22.39
CA SER A 470 4.77 -21.62 -23.29
C SER A 470 5.26 -23.01 -22.90
N GLY A 471 4.40 -23.80 -22.22
CA GLY A 471 4.57 -25.24 -22.00
C GLY A 471 5.75 -25.72 -21.14
N ALA A 472 6.57 -24.78 -20.59
CA ALA A 472 7.83 -25.15 -19.94
C ALA A 472 7.67 -25.55 -18.45
N TRP A 473 6.54 -25.23 -17.81
CA TRP A 473 6.37 -25.39 -16.35
C TRP A 473 5.36 -26.47 -15.96
N LYS A 474 5.25 -27.53 -16.75
CA LYS A 474 4.35 -28.65 -16.48
C LYS A 474 4.63 -29.26 -15.10
N GLY A 475 3.58 -29.36 -14.24
CA GLY A 475 3.68 -29.91 -12.89
C GLY A 475 4.31 -28.98 -11.85
N ALA A 476 4.62 -27.75 -12.22
CA ALA A 476 5.07 -26.73 -11.26
C ALA A 476 3.92 -26.20 -10.40
N LYS A 477 4.27 -25.50 -9.31
CA LYS A 477 3.38 -24.68 -8.50
C LYS A 477 3.87 -23.24 -8.50
N LEU A 478 2.96 -22.31 -8.73
CA LEU A 478 3.19 -20.88 -8.59
C LEU A 478 2.95 -20.49 -7.14
N LEU A 479 3.81 -19.67 -6.59
CA LEU A 479 3.82 -19.19 -5.21
C LEU A 479 4.39 -17.77 -5.20
N GLY A 480 4.32 -17.08 -4.07
CA GLY A 480 4.94 -15.79 -3.89
C GLY A 480 3.93 -14.67 -3.65
N ARG A 481 4.29 -13.79 -2.75
CA ARG A 481 3.66 -12.52 -2.46
C ARG A 481 4.73 -11.57 -1.95
N GLY A 482 4.72 -10.35 -2.49
CA GLY A 482 5.65 -9.31 -2.07
C GLY A 482 7.08 -9.50 -2.57
N ASP A 483 7.98 -8.67 -2.05
CA ASP A 483 9.40 -8.67 -2.37
C ASP A 483 10.15 -9.68 -1.50
N LEU A 484 10.62 -10.76 -2.10
CA LEU A 484 11.41 -11.80 -1.45
C LEU A 484 12.91 -11.60 -1.65
N SER A 485 13.29 -10.86 -2.68
CA SER A 485 14.69 -10.66 -3.07
C SER A 485 15.33 -9.42 -2.47
N GLY A 486 14.55 -8.48 -1.96
CA GLY A 486 14.99 -7.20 -1.45
C GLY A 486 15.35 -6.19 -2.55
N ASP A 487 14.86 -6.39 -3.79
CA ASP A 487 15.12 -5.46 -4.91
C ASP A 487 13.98 -4.42 -5.06
N GLY A 488 12.98 -4.49 -4.18
CA GLY A 488 11.84 -3.58 -4.12
C GLY A 488 10.68 -3.97 -5.03
N LYS A 489 10.71 -5.12 -5.68
CA LYS A 489 9.67 -5.58 -6.61
C LYS A 489 9.03 -6.88 -6.13
N PRO A 490 7.73 -7.10 -6.41
CA PRO A 490 7.11 -8.38 -6.15
C PRO A 490 7.77 -9.51 -6.92
N ASP A 491 8.01 -10.62 -6.25
CA ASP A 491 8.69 -11.78 -6.81
C ASP A 491 7.76 -12.98 -6.97
N LEU A 492 8.09 -13.85 -7.93
CA LEU A 492 7.43 -15.13 -8.12
C LEU A 492 8.33 -16.27 -7.63
N LEU A 493 7.79 -17.13 -6.79
CA LEU A 493 8.39 -18.42 -6.47
C LEU A 493 7.76 -19.53 -7.34
N VAL A 494 8.59 -20.37 -7.90
CA VAL A 494 8.14 -21.54 -8.66
C VAL A 494 8.74 -22.80 -8.06
N ARG A 495 7.87 -23.63 -7.52
CA ARG A 495 8.26 -24.97 -7.12
C ARG A 495 8.11 -25.90 -8.34
N ALA A 496 9.21 -26.29 -8.93
CA ALA A 496 9.27 -27.17 -10.10
C ALA A 496 8.83 -28.60 -9.77
N SER A 497 8.52 -29.40 -10.78
CA SER A 497 8.05 -30.80 -10.63
C SER A 497 9.04 -31.70 -9.87
N ASP A 498 10.34 -31.42 -9.96
CA ASP A 498 11.42 -32.11 -9.22
C ASP A 498 11.57 -31.68 -7.75
N ALA A 499 10.66 -30.83 -7.25
CA ALA A 499 10.70 -30.22 -5.95
C ALA A 499 11.87 -29.23 -5.72
N THR A 500 12.44 -28.69 -6.78
CA THR A 500 13.33 -27.53 -6.70
C THR A 500 12.49 -26.25 -6.62
N LEU A 501 12.84 -25.37 -5.69
CA LEU A 501 12.26 -24.03 -5.57
C LEU A 501 13.15 -23.02 -6.29
N TYR A 502 12.57 -22.24 -7.18
CA TYR A 502 13.21 -21.16 -7.90
C TYR A 502 12.57 -19.82 -7.56
N LEU A 503 13.39 -18.81 -7.43
CA LEU A 503 13.00 -17.40 -7.35
C LEU A 503 13.09 -16.78 -8.75
N TYR A 504 12.06 -16.06 -9.16
CA TYR A 504 11.99 -15.22 -10.35
C TYR A 504 11.73 -13.78 -9.91
N ARG A 505 12.76 -12.93 -9.95
CA ARG A 505 12.64 -11.53 -9.53
C ARG A 505 11.78 -10.75 -10.51
N GLY A 506 10.80 -10.00 -10.00
CA GLY A 506 9.93 -9.16 -10.80
C GLY A 506 10.67 -8.06 -11.55
N THR A 507 10.19 -7.71 -12.74
CA THR A 507 10.77 -6.63 -13.57
C THR A 507 9.84 -5.42 -13.67
N GLY A 508 8.54 -5.59 -13.41
CA GLY A 508 7.51 -4.60 -13.63
C GLY A 508 7.15 -4.37 -15.09
N LYS A 509 7.37 -5.35 -15.92
CA LYS A 509 7.06 -5.24 -17.35
C LYS A 509 6.23 -6.43 -17.78
N ALA A 510 5.00 -6.20 -18.20
CA ALA A 510 4.07 -7.25 -18.63
C ALA A 510 4.65 -8.17 -19.73
N SER A 511 5.48 -7.62 -20.62
CA SER A 511 6.12 -8.38 -21.71
C SER A 511 7.26 -9.30 -21.26
N SER A 512 7.85 -9.04 -20.09
CA SER A 512 8.95 -9.82 -19.51
C SER A 512 8.86 -9.71 -17.98
N PRO A 513 7.86 -10.34 -17.32
CA PRO A 513 7.48 -10.01 -15.95
C PRO A 513 8.52 -10.41 -14.90
N TRP A 514 9.53 -11.19 -15.26
CA TRP A 514 10.62 -11.60 -14.36
C TRP A 514 11.97 -11.72 -15.04
N SER A 515 13.02 -11.64 -14.22
CA SER A 515 14.43 -11.89 -14.57
C SER A 515 14.73 -13.40 -14.63
N PRO A 516 15.90 -13.82 -15.13
CA PRO A 516 16.31 -15.22 -15.09
C PRO A 516 16.21 -15.82 -13.69
N ARG A 517 15.77 -17.09 -13.64
CA ARG A 517 15.54 -17.80 -12.37
C ARG A 517 16.80 -17.95 -11.52
N ILE A 518 16.62 -17.88 -10.23
CA ILE A 518 17.63 -18.15 -9.22
C ILE A 518 17.19 -19.40 -8.45
N LYS A 519 18.09 -20.36 -8.29
CA LYS A 519 17.80 -21.55 -7.49
C LYS A 519 17.82 -21.19 -6.01
N ALA A 520 16.67 -21.30 -5.34
CA ALA A 520 16.53 -20.98 -3.93
C ALA A 520 16.76 -22.20 -3.02
N ARG A 521 16.10 -23.34 -3.32
CA ARG A 521 16.23 -24.57 -2.52
C ARG A 521 15.94 -25.82 -3.35
N THR A 522 16.41 -26.99 -2.85
CA THR A 522 16.03 -28.31 -3.33
C THR A 522 15.24 -29.06 -2.27
N GLY A 523 14.54 -30.15 -2.66
CA GLY A 523 13.80 -30.98 -1.73
C GLY A 523 12.58 -30.30 -1.11
N TRP A 524 12.02 -29.30 -1.76
CA TRP A 524 10.87 -28.50 -1.30
C TRP A 524 9.56 -29.32 -1.46
N LYS A 525 9.39 -30.31 -0.59
CA LYS A 525 8.29 -31.30 -0.63
C LYS A 525 7.35 -31.09 0.57
N PHE A 526 6.31 -30.28 0.36
CA PHE A 526 5.27 -30.01 1.35
C PHE A 526 3.89 -30.30 0.77
N THR A 527 2.90 -30.54 1.65
CA THR A 527 1.50 -30.80 1.27
C THR A 527 0.75 -29.49 1.00
N SER A 528 1.17 -28.39 1.63
CA SER A 528 0.63 -27.05 1.40
C SER A 528 1.72 -26.00 1.44
N TYR A 529 1.49 -24.90 0.72
CA TYR A 529 2.32 -23.71 0.69
C TYR A 529 1.41 -22.49 0.80
N VAL A 530 1.78 -21.56 1.65
CA VAL A 530 1.05 -20.30 1.89
C VAL A 530 2.04 -19.16 1.75
N THR A 531 1.72 -18.18 0.91
CA THR A 531 2.53 -17.02 0.64
C THR A 531 1.67 -15.77 0.79
N ASN A 532 1.48 -15.34 2.03
CA ASN A 532 0.60 -14.22 2.38
C ASN A 532 1.36 -12.89 2.55
N GLY A 533 2.68 -12.88 2.43
CA GLY A 533 3.52 -11.71 2.65
C GLY A 533 4.26 -11.80 3.98
N ASP A 534 4.34 -10.70 4.70
CA ASP A 534 5.10 -10.55 5.94
C ASP A 534 4.34 -11.10 7.15
N VAL A 535 4.61 -12.36 7.48
CA VAL A 535 4.04 -13.05 8.65
C VAL A 535 4.80 -12.68 9.94
N THR A 536 6.10 -12.42 9.82
CA THR A 536 6.97 -12.10 10.98
C THR A 536 6.79 -10.67 11.47
N GLY A 537 6.35 -9.75 10.64
CA GLY A 537 6.23 -8.32 10.93
C GLY A 537 7.54 -7.55 10.76
N ASP A 538 8.53 -8.13 10.04
CA ASP A 538 9.83 -7.50 9.78
C ASP A 538 9.88 -6.77 8.41
N ALA A 539 8.74 -6.63 7.76
CA ALA A 539 8.54 -6.06 6.44
C ALA A 539 9.18 -6.86 5.28
N ILE A 540 9.52 -8.14 5.51
CA ILE A 540 10.04 -9.06 4.50
C ILE A 540 8.99 -10.16 4.25
N ALA A 541 8.77 -10.51 2.99
CA ALA A 541 7.82 -11.55 2.66
C ALA A 541 8.30 -12.94 3.10
N ASP A 542 7.39 -13.71 3.70
CA ASP A 542 7.64 -15.02 4.28
C ASP A 542 6.90 -16.15 3.54
N VAL A 543 7.23 -17.39 3.86
CA VAL A 543 6.51 -18.56 3.35
C VAL A 543 6.15 -19.53 4.49
N MET A 544 4.87 -19.86 4.61
CA MET A 544 4.42 -20.95 5.47
C MET A 544 4.26 -22.24 4.66
N THR A 545 4.61 -23.39 5.26
CA THR A 545 4.47 -24.70 4.62
C THR A 545 3.94 -25.73 5.59
N ARG A 546 3.13 -26.65 5.10
CA ARG A 546 2.69 -27.82 5.88
C ARG A 546 3.37 -29.09 5.40
N ASP A 547 4.01 -29.81 6.29
CA ASP A 547 4.60 -31.12 5.98
C ASP A 547 3.54 -32.25 5.98
N SER A 548 3.94 -33.47 5.61
CA SER A 548 3.05 -34.65 5.57
C SER A 548 2.55 -35.08 6.95
N GLY A 549 3.27 -34.74 8.02
CA GLY A 549 2.87 -35.00 9.40
C GLY A 549 1.85 -33.99 9.93
N GLY A 550 1.52 -32.95 9.18
CA GLY A 550 0.59 -31.89 9.60
C GLY A 550 1.23 -30.82 10.48
N THR A 551 2.56 -30.71 10.47
CA THR A 551 3.25 -29.59 11.10
C THR A 551 3.27 -28.41 10.15
N LEU A 552 2.88 -27.24 10.64
CA LEU A 552 3.01 -25.96 9.94
C LEU A 552 4.34 -25.31 10.32
N TRP A 553 5.09 -24.93 9.30
CA TRP A 553 6.40 -24.29 9.40
C TRP A 553 6.39 -22.93 8.76
N LEU A 554 7.01 -21.95 9.39
CA LEU A 554 7.33 -20.63 8.82
C LEU A 554 8.78 -20.63 8.35
N TYR A 555 9.01 -20.10 7.15
CA TYR A 555 10.30 -19.80 6.57
C TYR A 555 10.43 -18.27 6.43
N PRO A 556 11.06 -17.59 7.41
CA PRO A 556 11.26 -16.15 7.34
C PRO A 556 12.10 -15.78 6.12
N GLY A 557 11.67 -14.74 5.40
CA GLY A 557 12.44 -14.16 4.30
C GLY A 557 13.72 -13.48 4.79
N THR A 558 14.68 -13.28 3.90
CA THR A 558 15.95 -12.63 4.24
C THR A 558 16.34 -11.50 3.31
N ASN A 559 15.49 -11.19 2.31
CA ASN A 559 15.81 -10.26 1.22
C ASN A 559 17.10 -10.62 0.44
N LYS A 560 17.49 -11.91 0.42
CA LYS A 560 18.69 -12.39 -0.30
C LYS A 560 18.30 -13.28 -1.47
N ALA A 561 18.45 -12.79 -2.68
CA ALA A 561 18.20 -13.52 -3.91
C ALA A 561 19.23 -14.64 -4.17
N SER A 562 19.24 -15.68 -3.34
CA SER A 562 20.20 -16.78 -3.37
C SER A 562 19.63 -18.04 -2.72
N THR A 563 20.47 -19.04 -2.48
CA THR A 563 20.13 -20.21 -1.66
C THR A 563 19.87 -19.87 -0.18
N SER A 564 20.17 -18.65 0.23
CA SER A 564 19.88 -18.09 1.56
C SER A 564 18.60 -17.23 1.57
N LEU A 565 17.69 -17.43 0.59
CA LEU A 565 16.42 -16.71 0.48
C LEU A 565 15.57 -16.76 1.75
N PHE A 566 15.67 -17.84 2.50
CA PHE A 566 14.97 -18.05 3.76
C PHE A 566 15.93 -18.35 4.90
N GLY A 567 15.62 -17.81 6.06
CA GLY A 567 16.26 -18.11 7.33
C GLY A 567 15.94 -19.54 7.84
N SER A 568 16.30 -19.79 9.10
CA SER A 568 15.93 -21.03 9.80
C SER A 568 14.42 -21.12 9.96
N ARG A 569 13.85 -22.30 9.63
CA ARG A 569 12.42 -22.50 9.77
C ARG A 569 11.97 -22.48 11.24
N ILE A 570 10.79 -21.94 11.48
CA ILE A 570 10.14 -21.83 12.78
C ILE A 570 8.91 -22.75 12.77
N LYS A 571 8.71 -23.53 13.83
CA LYS A 571 7.51 -24.36 13.99
C LYS A 571 6.36 -23.51 14.50
N LEU A 572 5.32 -23.34 13.69
CA LEU A 572 4.11 -22.61 14.08
C LEU A 572 3.09 -23.48 14.84
N GLY A 573 3.04 -24.78 14.56
CA GLY A 573 2.12 -25.70 15.23
C GLY A 573 2.00 -27.05 14.58
N THR A 574 1.14 -27.93 15.14
CA THR A 574 0.83 -29.27 14.64
C THR A 574 -0.67 -29.45 14.45
N GLY A 575 -1.08 -30.57 13.83
CA GLY A 575 -2.50 -30.90 13.64
C GLY A 575 -3.15 -30.20 12.44
N TYR A 576 -2.38 -29.58 11.54
CA TYR A 576 -2.92 -28.89 10.37
C TYR A 576 -3.44 -29.83 9.28
N ASN A 577 -3.30 -31.17 9.42
CA ASN A 577 -3.93 -32.15 8.51
C ASN A 577 -5.46 -32.16 8.58
N GLN A 578 -6.06 -31.59 9.61
CA GLN A 578 -7.51 -31.36 9.69
C GLN A 578 -8.02 -30.34 8.65
N TYR A 579 -7.15 -29.52 8.09
CA TYR A 579 -7.49 -28.54 7.08
C TYR A 579 -7.12 -29.05 5.67
N ASN A 580 -8.04 -28.91 4.73
CA ASN A 580 -7.79 -29.26 3.32
C ASN A 580 -7.35 -28.07 2.46
N ALA A 581 -7.45 -26.85 2.97
CA ALA A 581 -6.88 -25.64 2.38
C ALA A 581 -6.26 -24.75 3.46
N LEU A 582 -5.14 -24.10 3.11
CA LEU A 582 -4.46 -23.05 3.87
C LEU A 582 -4.18 -21.92 2.87
N PHE A 583 -4.52 -20.66 3.18
CA PHE A 583 -4.35 -19.49 2.32
C PHE A 583 -4.38 -18.17 3.09
#